data_3e85c882f1445ad7ac4dc6f05874f0ab
#
_entry.id   3e85c882f1445ad7ac4dc6f05874f0ab
#
_cell.length_a   1.000
_cell.length_b   1.000
_cell.length_c   1.000
_cell.angle_alpha   90.00
_cell.angle_beta   90.00
_cell.angle_gamma   90.00
#
_symmetry.space_group_name_H-M   'P 1'
#
loop_
_entity.id
_entity.type
_entity.pdbx_description
1 polymer ?
#
loop_
_entity_poly.entity_id
_entity_poly.type
_entity_poly.pdbx_seq_one_letter_code
_entity_poly.pdbx_strand_id
1 'polypeptide(L)'
;YFIGVPLLVSCEALATYVALRAVELFASDRLLIAVWLFRLVQCEAFYLLTVALKRLIIGKFAAGKRPGTLRDVLRRWLLDRFTRNALFLGATEPYVNTELLSRKYRLLGARIGKRVNVDFFDSVEYDLLDIGDEVVFGSCVVLAPSDDAEDLPIRIDDGANVLDHSVLLGGVTVERRAVTGTCT
;
A
#
# COMPACT_ATOMS: atom_id res chain seq x y z
N TYR A 1 -8.05 8.33 -17.93
CA TYR A 1 -9.18 7.38 -17.84
C TYR A 1 -9.13 6.31 -18.93
N PHE A 2 -8.93 6.66 -20.22
CA PHE A 2 -9.01 5.71 -21.35
C PHE A 2 -7.99 4.56 -21.33
N ILE A 3 -6.83 4.73 -20.73
CA ILE A 3 -5.79 3.68 -20.65
C ILE A 3 -5.77 3.00 -19.28
N GLY A 4 -5.96 3.77 -18.23
CA GLY A 4 -5.82 3.26 -16.86
C GLY A 4 -6.93 2.31 -16.44
N VAL A 5 -8.19 2.57 -16.82
CA VAL A 5 -9.32 1.69 -16.51
C VAL A 5 -9.20 0.33 -17.22
N PRO A 6 -8.95 0.26 -18.54
CA PRO A 6 -8.70 -1.02 -19.19
C PRO A 6 -7.53 -1.81 -18.60
N LEU A 7 -6.45 -1.14 -18.21
CA LEU A 7 -5.30 -1.78 -17.57
C LEU A 7 -5.69 -2.39 -16.20
N LEU A 8 -6.44 -1.64 -15.39
CA LEU A 8 -6.94 -2.13 -14.11
C LEU A 8 -7.81 -3.38 -14.30
N VAL A 9 -8.79 -3.31 -15.19
CA VAL A 9 -9.69 -4.43 -15.50
C VAL A 9 -8.93 -5.64 -16.04
N SER A 10 -7.93 -5.43 -16.89
CA SER A 10 -7.10 -6.52 -17.43
C SER A 10 -6.27 -7.20 -16.32
N CYS A 11 -5.71 -6.44 -15.39
CA CYS A 11 -4.96 -6.99 -14.26
C CYS A 11 -5.89 -7.75 -13.29
N GLU A 12 -7.09 -7.25 -13.05
CA GLU A 12 -8.09 -7.93 -12.23
C GLU A 12 -8.56 -9.23 -12.89
N ALA A 13 -8.82 -9.22 -14.19
CA ALA A 13 -9.16 -10.43 -14.96
C ALA A 13 -8.04 -11.47 -14.91
N LEU A 14 -6.77 -11.05 -15.04
CA LEU A 14 -5.63 -11.93 -14.93
C LEU A 14 -5.52 -12.55 -13.52
N ALA A 15 -5.67 -11.76 -12.47
CA ALA A 15 -5.65 -12.25 -11.09
C ALA A 15 -6.79 -13.26 -10.84
N THR A 16 -7.98 -12.98 -11.37
CA THR A 16 -9.14 -13.89 -11.30
C THR A 16 -8.87 -15.19 -12.05
N TYR A 17 -8.28 -15.13 -13.23
CA TYR A 17 -7.90 -16.32 -14.00
C TYR A 17 -6.91 -17.20 -13.23
N VAL A 18 -5.87 -16.61 -12.64
CA VAL A 18 -4.88 -17.32 -11.81
C VAL A 18 -5.57 -18.01 -10.62
N ALA A 19 -6.50 -17.32 -9.97
CA ALA A 19 -7.24 -17.88 -8.83
C ALA A 19 -8.14 -19.05 -9.23
N LEU A 20 -8.82 -18.96 -10.38
CA LEU A 20 -9.64 -20.07 -10.91
C LEU A 20 -8.77 -21.29 -11.20
N ARG A 21 -7.61 -21.11 -11.82
CA ARG A 21 -6.68 -22.22 -12.07
C ARG A 21 -6.16 -22.85 -10.78
N ALA A 22 -5.90 -22.06 -9.75
CA ALA A 22 -5.50 -22.60 -8.45
C ALA A 22 -6.61 -23.46 -7.81
N VAL A 23 -7.87 -23.03 -7.91
CA VAL A 23 -9.03 -23.79 -7.41
C VAL A 23 -9.19 -25.11 -8.17
N GLU A 24 -9.11 -25.09 -9.49
CA GLU A 24 -9.19 -26.30 -10.32
C GLU A 24 -8.12 -27.34 -9.93
N LEU A 25 -6.91 -26.88 -9.61
CA LEU A 25 -5.79 -27.75 -9.30
C LEU A 25 -5.82 -28.31 -7.88
N PHE A 26 -6.29 -27.53 -6.90
CA PHE A 26 -6.08 -27.85 -5.48
C PHE A 26 -7.35 -28.07 -4.67
N ALA A 27 -8.51 -27.66 -5.14
CA ALA A 27 -9.72 -27.64 -4.33
C ALA A 27 -11.03 -27.97 -5.08
N SER A 28 -10.96 -28.68 -6.20
CA SER A 28 -12.13 -28.96 -7.07
C SER A 28 -13.30 -29.64 -6.34
N ASP A 29 -13.02 -30.47 -5.34
CA ASP A 29 -14.04 -31.31 -4.66
C ASP A 29 -14.52 -30.72 -3.33
N ARG A 30 -14.01 -29.56 -2.90
CA ARG A 30 -14.30 -28.96 -1.58
C ARG A 30 -14.66 -27.48 -1.70
N LEU A 31 -15.94 -27.21 -1.86
CA LEU A 31 -16.46 -25.85 -2.14
C LEU A 31 -15.97 -24.79 -1.16
N LEU A 32 -15.97 -25.01 0.15
CA LEU A 32 -15.51 -24.02 1.14
C LEU A 32 -14.02 -23.72 0.99
N ILE A 33 -13.21 -24.75 0.81
CA ILE A 33 -11.76 -24.57 0.59
C ILE A 33 -11.52 -23.86 -0.74
N ALA A 34 -12.30 -24.19 -1.77
CA ALA A 34 -12.22 -23.55 -3.09
C ALA A 34 -12.49 -22.05 -3.01
N VAL A 35 -13.52 -21.62 -2.29
CA VAL A 35 -13.86 -20.19 -2.12
C VAL A 35 -12.74 -19.45 -1.38
N TRP A 36 -12.22 -19.98 -0.30
CA TRP A 36 -11.13 -19.39 0.45
C TRP A 36 -9.83 -19.30 -0.37
N LEU A 37 -9.48 -20.39 -1.04
CA LEU A 37 -8.29 -20.42 -1.90
C LEU A 37 -8.42 -19.44 -3.05
N PHE A 38 -9.59 -19.36 -3.69
CA PHE A 38 -9.88 -18.41 -4.75
C PHE A 38 -9.63 -16.96 -4.28
N ARG A 39 -10.23 -16.57 -3.15
CA ARG A 39 -10.07 -15.21 -2.61
C ARG A 39 -8.62 -14.91 -2.27
N LEU A 40 -7.95 -15.81 -1.57
CA LEU A 40 -6.56 -15.62 -1.18
C LEU A 40 -5.65 -15.44 -2.40
N VAL A 41 -5.74 -16.36 -3.38
CA VAL A 41 -4.88 -16.29 -4.58
C VAL A 41 -5.21 -15.06 -5.44
N GLN A 42 -6.49 -14.71 -5.59
CA GLN A 42 -6.90 -13.51 -6.32
C GLN A 42 -6.31 -12.24 -5.71
N CYS A 43 -6.44 -12.09 -4.39
CA CYS A 43 -5.91 -10.92 -3.66
C CYS A 43 -4.39 -10.81 -3.81
N GLU A 44 -3.67 -11.92 -3.60
CA GLU A 44 -2.21 -11.91 -3.69
C GLU A 44 -1.71 -11.71 -5.13
N ALA A 45 -2.37 -12.34 -6.11
CA ALA A 45 -2.01 -12.14 -7.52
C ALA A 45 -2.22 -10.68 -7.94
N PHE A 46 -3.34 -10.07 -7.58
CA PHE A 46 -3.59 -8.66 -7.88
C PHE A 46 -2.60 -7.73 -7.17
N TYR A 47 -2.28 -8.01 -5.91
CA TYR A 47 -1.29 -7.25 -5.17
C TYR A 47 0.11 -7.34 -5.84
N LEU A 48 0.54 -8.53 -6.24
CA LEU A 48 1.81 -8.71 -6.93
C LEU A 48 1.84 -7.99 -8.30
N LEU A 49 0.73 -7.99 -9.03
CA LEU A 49 0.58 -7.20 -10.25
C LEU A 49 0.71 -5.69 -9.98
N THR A 50 0.14 -5.20 -8.88
CA THR A 50 0.28 -3.80 -8.43
C THR A 50 1.75 -3.47 -8.14
N VAL A 51 2.47 -4.33 -7.44
CA VAL A 51 3.91 -4.17 -7.17
C VAL A 51 4.72 -4.18 -8.48
N ALA A 52 4.42 -5.10 -9.40
CA ALA A 52 5.08 -5.16 -10.69
C ALA A 52 4.84 -3.88 -11.51
N LEU A 53 3.60 -3.40 -11.57
CA LEU A 53 3.23 -2.13 -12.22
C LEU A 53 4.00 -0.95 -11.61
N LYS A 54 4.05 -0.88 -10.25
CA LYS A 54 4.82 0.15 -9.54
C LYS A 54 6.28 0.14 -9.96
N ARG A 55 6.92 -1.03 -10.02
CA ARG A 55 8.35 -1.16 -10.31
C ARG A 55 8.69 -0.93 -11.78
N LEU A 56 7.87 -1.41 -12.71
CA LEU A 56 8.17 -1.41 -14.14
C LEU A 56 7.68 -0.15 -14.86
N ILE A 57 6.52 0.36 -14.49
CA ILE A 57 5.84 1.44 -15.24
C ILE A 57 5.85 2.76 -14.46
N ILE A 58 5.42 2.71 -13.20
CA ILE A 58 5.27 3.92 -12.37
C ILE A 58 6.65 4.44 -11.93
N GLY A 59 7.51 3.56 -11.47
CA GLY A 59 8.85 3.89 -10.97
C GLY A 59 8.82 4.47 -9.55
N LYS A 60 9.94 5.09 -9.12
CA LYS A 60 10.08 5.68 -7.80
C LYS A 60 9.63 7.13 -7.78
N PHE A 61 9.07 7.56 -6.65
CA PHE A 61 8.87 8.96 -6.31
C PHE A 61 10.08 9.47 -5.53
N ALA A 62 10.51 10.68 -5.83
CA ALA A 62 11.67 11.30 -5.20
C ALA A 62 11.26 12.60 -4.54
N ALA A 63 11.87 12.91 -3.39
CA ALA A 63 11.66 14.17 -2.70
C ALA A 63 12.10 15.37 -3.56
N GLY A 64 11.37 16.47 -3.47
CA GLY A 64 11.66 17.72 -4.14
C GLY A 64 10.44 18.35 -4.81
N LYS A 65 10.71 19.37 -5.61
CA LYS A 65 9.66 20.12 -6.31
C LYS A 65 8.90 19.22 -7.27
N ARG A 66 7.59 19.25 -7.15
CA ARG A 66 6.69 18.43 -7.99
C ARG A 66 6.73 18.92 -9.45
N PRO A 67 6.96 18.03 -10.41
CA PRO A 67 7.07 18.44 -11.82
C PRO A 67 5.76 18.94 -12.43
N GLY A 68 4.60 18.67 -11.83
CA GLY A 68 3.28 19.10 -12.32
C GLY A 68 2.91 18.59 -13.71
N THR A 69 3.62 17.59 -14.22
CA THR A 69 3.38 17.05 -15.56
C THR A 69 2.21 16.08 -15.58
N LEU A 70 1.52 15.98 -16.70
CA LEU A 70 0.45 15.00 -16.91
C LEU A 70 0.92 13.57 -16.61
N ARG A 71 2.18 13.26 -16.94
CA ARG A 71 2.78 11.95 -16.63
C ARG A 71 2.85 11.69 -15.13
N ASP A 72 3.23 12.68 -14.32
CA ASP A 72 3.29 12.55 -12.86
C ASP A 72 1.90 12.35 -12.26
N VAL A 73 0.94 13.13 -12.69
CA VAL A 73 -0.47 12.98 -12.26
C VAL A 73 -1.00 11.59 -12.61
N LEU A 74 -0.74 11.11 -13.82
CA LEU A 74 -1.18 9.77 -14.24
C LEU A 74 -0.52 8.65 -13.44
N ARG A 75 0.78 8.76 -13.12
CA ARG A 75 1.51 7.77 -12.31
C ARG A 75 0.90 7.65 -10.91
N ARG A 76 0.63 8.77 -10.25
CA ARG A 76 0.02 8.82 -8.91
C ARG A 76 -1.40 8.28 -8.93
N TRP A 77 -2.20 8.78 -9.87
CA TRP A 77 -3.57 8.31 -10.05
C TRP A 77 -3.62 6.79 -10.30
N LEU A 78 -2.75 6.28 -11.15
CA LEU A 78 -2.69 4.87 -11.47
C LEU A 78 -2.32 4.05 -10.22
N LEU A 79 -1.28 4.44 -9.49
CA LEU A 79 -0.87 3.74 -8.28
C LEU A 79 -1.97 3.78 -7.22
N ASP A 80 -2.59 4.95 -6.98
CA ASP A 80 -3.71 5.09 -6.05
C ASP A 80 -4.85 4.11 -6.40
N ARG A 81 -5.23 4.04 -7.67
CA ARG A 81 -6.31 3.14 -8.10
C ARG A 81 -5.96 1.66 -7.91
N PHE A 82 -4.76 1.27 -8.23
CA PHE A 82 -4.33 -0.12 -8.04
C PHE A 82 -4.19 -0.50 -6.57
N THR A 83 -3.61 0.36 -5.74
CA THR A 83 -3.49 0.09 -4.30
C THR A 83 -4.85 0.05 -3.61
N ARG A 84 -5.73 1.01 -3.89
CA ARG A 84 -7.10 1.01 -3.35
C ARG A 84 -7.89 -0.22 -3.78
N ASN A 85 -7.76 -0.65 -5.03
CA ASN A 85 -8.43 -1.87 -5.50
C ASN A 85 -7.85 -3.13 -4.83
N ALA A 86 -6.54 -3.20 -4.63
CA ALA A 86 -5.91 -4.28 -3.88
C ALA A 86 -6.42 -4.35 -2.43
N LEU A 87 -6.58 -3.18 -1.78
CA LEU A 87 -7.17 -3.08 -0.44
C LEU A 87 -8.64 -3.51 -0.44
N PHE A 88 -9.44 -3.04 -1.39
CA PHE A 88 -10.85 -3.45 -1.54
C PHE A 88 -11.01 -4.96 -1.73
N LEU A 89 -10.10 -5.61 -2.44
CA LEU A 89 -10.06 -7.06 -2.58
C LEU A 89 -9.65 -7.79 -1.29
N GLY A 90 -9.21 -7.07 -0.25
CA GLY A 90 -8.79 -7.63 1.03
C GLY A 90 -7.36 -8.17 1.04
N ALA A 91 -6.48 -7.64 0.19
CA ALA A 91 -5.08 -8.10 0.12
C ALA A 91 -4.25 -7.80 1.38
N THR A 92 -4.72 -6.94 2.26
CA THR A 92 -4.03 -6.54 3.49
C THR A 92 -4.70 -7.03 4.77
N GLU A 93 -6.01 -7.18 4.76
CA GLU A 93 -6.82 -7.58 5.92
C GLU A 93 -6.27 -8.80 6.70
N PRO A 94 -5.88 -9.93 6.05
CA PRO A 94 -5.39 -11.08 6.78
C PRO A 94 -4.02 -10.86 7.44
N TYR A 95 -3.35 -9.75 7.13
CA TYR A 95 -1.97 -9.47 7.54
C TYR A 95 -1.84 -8.29 8.51
N VAL A 96 -2.97 -7.69 8.91
CA VAL A 96 -3.01 -6.59 9.88
C VAL A 96 -2.23 -6.98 11.14
N ASN A 97 -1.42 -6.05 11.62
CA ASN A 97 -0.56 -6.23 12.80
C ASN A 97 0.47 -7.36 12.68
N THR A 98 0.85 -7.72 11.45
CA THR A 98 1.90 -8.72 11.20
C THR A 98 3.08 -8.13 10.42
N GLU A 99 4.27 -8.76 10.57
CA GLU A 99 5.44 -8.41 9.78
C GLU A 99 5.23 -8.62 8.26
N LEU A 100 4.25 -9.46 7.87
CA LEU A 100 3.91 -9.68 6.46
C LEU A 100 3.31 -8.40 5.84
N LEU A 101 2.49 -7.65 6.58
CA LEU A 101 1.97 -6.37 6.11
C LEU A 101 3.09 -5.35 5.90
N SER A 102 4.02 -5.25 6.86
CA SER A 102 5.21 -4.40 6.72
C SER A 102 6.04 -4.76 5.47
N ARG A 103 6.20 -6.07 5.18
CA ARG A 103 6.86 -6.51 3.95
C ARG A 103 6.11 -6.10 2.69
N LYS A 104 4.79 -6.15 2.68
CA LYS A 104 3.98 -5.66 1.55
C LYS A 104 4.24 -4.17 1.30
N TYR A 105 4.20 -3.33 2.31
CA TYR A 105 4.51 -1.91 2.13
C TYR A 105 5.96 -1.65 1.67
N ARG A 106 6.93 -2.46 2.14
CA ARG A 106 8.33 -2.39 1.63
C ARG A 106 8.40 -2.75 0.14
N LEU A 107 7.59 -3.68 -0.34
CA LEU A 107 7.52 -4.01 -1.78
C LEU A 107 7.00 -2.85 -2.62
N LEU A 108 6.12 -2.00 -2.06
CA LEU A 108 5.64 -0.76 -2.68
C LEU A 108 6.65 0.40 -2.59
N GLY A 109 7.75 0.24 -1.85
CA GLY A 109 8.83 1.21 -1.80
C GLY A 109 9.06 1.88 -0.45
N ALA A 110 8.18 1.68 0.54
CA ALA A 110 8.35 2.24 1.88
C ALA A 110 9.58 1.64 2.59
N ARG A 111 10.29 2.47 3.35
CA ARG A 111 11.28 2.00 4.32
C ARG A 111 10.57 1.82 5.65
N ILE A 112 10.51 0.58 6.11
CA ILE A 112 9.83 0.23 7.37
C ILE A 112 10.78 -0.64 8.17
N GLY A 113 11.00 -0.30 9.43
CA GLY A 113 11.83 -1.02 10.37
C GLY A 113 11.25 -2.37 10.78
N LYS A 114 11.74 -2.92 11.86
CA LYS A 114 11.32 -4.21 12.41
C LYS A 114 10.29 -4.01 13.52
N ARG A 115 9.43 -5.02 13.73
CA ARG A 115 8.42 -5.03 14.80
C ARG A 115 7.47 -3.83 14.75
N VAL A 116 7.21 -3.31 13.54
CA VAL A 116 6.24 -2.23 13.33
C VAL A 116 4.84 -2.83 13.38
N ASN A 117 4.00 -2.30 14.22
CA ASN A 117 2.61 -2.68 14.34
C ASN A 117 1.77 -1.79 13.42
N VAL A 118 1.33 -2.33 12.31
CA VAL A 118 0.54 -1.60 11.31
C VAL A 118 -0.86 -2.19 11.27
N ASP A 119 -1.85 -1.40 11.67
CA ASP A 119 -3.24 -1.72 11.36
C ASP A 119 -3.50 -1.44 9.88
N PHE A 120 -3.55 -0.18 9.50
CA PHE A 120 -3.67 0.27 8.13
C PHE A 120 -3.30 1.75 8.03
N PHE A 121 -2.53 2.11 7.02
CA PHE A 121 -2.35 3.51 6.65
C PHE A 121 -2.58 3.71 5.15
N ASP A 122 -3.17 4.83 4.78
CA ASP A 122 -3.36 5.26 3.40
C ASP A 122 -2.18 6.12 2.96
N SER A 123 -1.62 5.80 1.82
CA SER A 123 -0.57 6.60 1.15
C SER A 123 -0.50 6.26 -0.33
N VAL A 124 0.10 7.13 -1.11
CA VAL A 124 0.40 6.88 -2.54
C VAL A 124 1.91 6.83 -2.78
N GLU A 125 2.63 7.75 -2.20
CA GLU A 125 4.08 7.90 -2.39
C GLU A 125 4.87 7.11 -1.35
N TYR A 126 4.74 5.80 -1.36
CA TYR A 126 5.41 4.89 -0.41
C TYR A 126 6.93 5.07 -0.35
N ASP A 127 7.56 5.48 -1.45
CA ASP A 127 9.02 5.71 -1.51
C ASP A 127 9.49 6.86 -0.60
N LEU A 128 8.58 7.72 -0.15
CA LEU A 128 8.84 8.88 0.71
C LEU A 128 8.56 8.61 2.19
N LEU A 129 8.24 7.36 2.53
CA LEU A 129 7.99 6.95 3.91
C LEU A 129 9.24 6.30 4.50
N ASP A 130 9.69 6.83 5.65
CA ASP A 130 10.80 6.31 6.42
C ASP A 130 10.34 6.07 7.86
N ILE A 131 10.09 4.80 8.19
CA ILE A 131 9.47 4.35 9.44
C ILE A 131 10.48 3.49 10.18
N GLY A 132 10.80 3.87 11.40
CA GLY A 132 11.76 3.20 12.28
C GLY A 132 11.25 1.87 12.84
N ASP A 133 12.00 1.35 13.79
CA ASP A 133 11.69 0.11 14.50
C ASP A 133 10.63 0.34 15.58
N GLU A 134 9.82 -0.67 15.87
CA GLU A 134 8.85 -0.68 16.99
C GLU A 134 7.81 0.45 16.92
N VAL A 135 7.54 1.00 15.77
CA VAL A 135 6.49 2.01 15.58
C VAL A 135 5.12 1.34 15.63
N VAL A 136 4.16 2.01 16.27
CA VAL A 136 2.77 1.56 16.34
C VAL A 136 1.88 2.55 15.60
N PHE A 137 1.11 2.03 14.67
CA PHE A 137 0.07 2.79 13.97
C PHE A 137 -1.31 2.40 14.48
N GLY A 138 -2.11 3.40 14.78
CA GLY A 138 -3.55 3.23 14.96
C GLY A 138 -4.31 3.07 13.65
N SER A 139 -5.61 3.00 13.77
CA SER A 139 -6.50 2.81 12.63
C SER A 139 -6.71 4.11 11.84
N CYS A 140 -6.93 3.98 10.52
CA CYS A 140 -7.26 5.09 9.62
C CYS A 140 -6.22 6.23 9.62
N VAL A 141 -4.94 5.90 9.72
CA VAL A 141 -3.85 6.88 9.58
C VAL A 141 -3.64 7.21 8.12
N VAL A 142 -3.47 8.50 7.81
CA VAL A 142 -3.14 8.97 6.45
C VAL A 142 -1.73 9.54 6.45
N LEU A 143 -0.90 9.00 5.57
CA LEU A 143 0.46 9.49 5.34
C LEU A 143 0.48 10.17 3.97
N ALA A 144 0.51 11.49 3.96
CA ALA A 144 0.45 12.33 2.76
C ALA A 144 1.78 13.06 2.55
N PRO A 145 2.82 12.40 1.99
CA PRO A 145 4.13 12.99 1.79
C PRO A 145 4.17 14.04 0.68
N SER A 146 3.10 14.14 -0.10
CA SER A 146 2.99 15.07 -1.23
C SER A 146 1.91 16.09 -0.99
N ASP A 147 2.21 17.35 -1.32
CA ASP A 147 1.22 18.41 -1.52
C ASP A 147 1.17 18.84 -3.00
N ASP A 148 0.51 19.96 -3.30
CA ASP A 148 0.38 20.46 -4.67
C ASP A 148 1.70 20.97 -5.25
N ALA A 149 2.68 21.32 -4.41
CA ALA A 149 3.93 21.97 -4.80
C ALA A 149 5.15 21.07 -4.67
N GLU A 150 5.21 20.28 -3.60
CA GLU A 150 6.43 19.56 -3.22
C GLU A 150 6.12 18.14 -2.71
N ASP A 151 7.10 17.28 -2.92
CA ASP A 151 7.16 15.93 -2.39
C ASP A 151 8.18 15.91 -1.25
N LEU A 152 7.74 15.75 -0.02
CA LEU A 152 8.59 15.76 1.16
C LEU A 152 8.47 14.42 1.93
N PRO A 153 9.59 13.84 2.37
CA PRO A 153 9.54 12.58 3.09
C PRO A 153 8.87 12.76 4.45
N ILE A 154 8.16 11.73 4.88
CA ILE A 154 7.66 11.60 6.26
C ILE A 154 8.61 10.67 6.98
N ARG A 155 9.10 11.08 8.14
CA ARG A 155 9.95 10.28 9.02
C ARG A 155 9.25 10.00 10.33
N ILE A 156 9.30 8.75 10.75
CA ILE A 156 8.75 8.29 12.02
C ILE A 156 9.85 7.48 12.69
N ASP A 157 10.43 8.03 13.76
CA ASP A 157 11.55 7.41 14.44
C ASP A 157 11.10 6.24 15.34
N ASP A 158 12.08 5.48 15.86
CA ASP A 158 11.85 4.26 16.62
C ASP A 158 10.94 4.42 17.83
N GLY A 159 10.01 3.50 17.99
CA GLY A 159 9.11 3.43 19.13
C GLY A 159 8.06 4.54 19.19
N ALA A 160 7.90 5.32 18.13
CA ALA A 160 6.85 6.34 18.05
C ALA A 160 5.46 5.69 17.91
N ASN A 161 4.44 6.38 18.42
CA ASN A 161 3.06 5.96 18.32
C ASN A 161 2.26 6.99 17.52
N VAL A 162 1.71 6.57 16.40
CA VAL A 162 0.81 7.38 15.58
C VAL A 162 -0.62 6.92 15.86
N LEU A 163 -1.38 7.74 16.57
CA LEU A 163 -2.71 7.35 17.03
C LEU A 163 -3.76 7.44 15.89
N ASP A 164 -4.95 6.91 16.19
CA ASP A 164 -6.05 6.77 15.24
C ASP A 164 -6.43 8.08 14.56
N HIS A 165 -6.81 7.99 13.29
CA HIS A 165 -7.29 9.10 12.46
C HIS A 165 -6.30 10.28 12.37
N SER A 166 -5.01 10.03 12.53
CA SER A 166 -3.97 11.05 12.36
C SER A 166 -3.64 11.25 10.89
N VAL A 167 -3.36 12.48 10.50
CA VAL A 167 -2.90 12.83 9.15
C VAL A 167 -1.50 13.43 9.27
N LEU A 168 -0.49 12.74 8.75
CA LEU A 168 0.88 13.23 8.68
C LEU A 168 1.18 13.75 7.28
N LEU A 169 1.57 15.02 7.21
CA LEU A 169 1.91 15.69 5.96
C LEU A 169 3.41 15.57 5.65
N GLY A 170 3.76 15.80 4.40
CA GLY A 170 5.14 15.80 3.95
C GLY A 170 6.05 16.73 4.76
N GLY A 171 7.27 16.30 5.03
CA GLY A 171 8.26 17.02 5.84
C GLY A 171 8.12 16.84 7.35
N VAL A 172 7.07 16.16 7.83
CA VAL A 172 6.91 15.88 9.26
C VAL A 172 7.90 14.82 9.71
N THR A 173 8.48 15.04 10.88
CA THR A 173 9.26 14.04 11.62
C THR A 173 8.58 13.81 12.98
N VAL A 174 8.18 12.56 13.22
CA VAL A 174 7.72 12.10 14.54
C VAL A 174 8.94 11.55 15.26
N GLU A 175 9.37 12.24 16.30
CA GLU A 175 10.57 11.88 17.05
C GLU A 175 10.43 10.56 17.80
N ARG A 176 11.58 10.02 18.19
CA ARG A 176 11.66 8.76 18.91
C ARG A 176 10.76 8.74 20.15
N ARG A 177 9.94 7.70 20.26
CA ARG A 177 8.96 7.51 21.35
C ARG A 177 7.93 8.64 21.52
N ALA A 178 7.81 9.53 20.54
CA ALA A 178 6.75 10.52 20.53
C ALA A 178 5.39 9.86 20.28
N VAL A 179 4.35 10.52 20.73
CA VAL A 179 2.96 10.10 20.52
C VAL A 179 2.23 11.24 19.82
N THR A 180 1.64 10.98 18.67
CA THR A 180 0.73 11.94 18.02
C THR A 180 -0.63 11.87 18.68
N GLY A 181 -1.38 13.00 18.66
CA GLY A 181 -2.78 12.98 19.10
C GLY A 181 -3.68 12.19 18.16
N THR A 182 -4.84 11.78 18.63
CA THR A 182 -5.92 11.29 17.77
C THR A 182 -6.55 12.45 17.00
N CYS A 183 -6.95 12.23 15.75
CA CYS A 183 -7.56 13.26 14.89
C CYS A 183 -6.67 14.52 14.71
N THR A 184 -5.38 14.35 14.60
CA THR A 184 -4.38 15.41 14.35
C THR A 184 -3.96 15.46 12.90
#